data_d9e8598f962e7d92bd07acc76aeeb31d
#
_entry.id   d9e8598f962e7d92bd07acc76aeeb31d
#
_cell.length_a   1.000
_cell.length_b   1.000
_cell.length_c   1.000
_cell.angle_alpha   90.00
_cell.angle_beta   90.00
_cell.angle_gamma   90.00
#
_symmetry.space_group_name_H-M   'P 1'
#
loop_
_entity.id
_entity.type
_entity.pdbx_description
1 polymer ?
#
loop_
_entity_poly.entity_id
_entity_poly.type
_entity_poly.pdbx_seq_one_letter_code
_entity_poly.pdbx_strand_id
1 'polypeptide(L)'
;MSTATRGRFITVEGGEGVGKSTQMAGLRDFLVGQGHEVVVTREPGGTDRAERIRALLLESVAEPMPPSCELLLVFAGRATHLQNLILPALERGAWVICDRFTDATYAYQGGGRGLDSSQIALLEQLVQGDLRPDLTLLLDAPADIASERARARNQQRGSADRFESERQDFFSRVRATYLERAHREPQRFCIIDATADAVAVGKSIATAVHARLLSRTDD
;
A
#
# COMPACT_ATOMS: atom_id res chain seq x y z
N MET A 1 -32.98 9.03 9.99
CA MET A 1 -32.00 8.00 9.61
C MET A 1 -30.61 8.60 9.87
N SER A 2 -29.87 8.08 10.83
CA SER A 2 -28.50 8.55 11.09
C SER A 2 -27.66 8.27 9.84
N THR A 3 -27.12 9.29 9.20
CA THR A 3 -26.13 9.12 8.13
C THR A 3 -24.89 8.54 8.80
N ALA A 4 -24.71 7.22 8.69
CA ALA A 4 -23.48 6.60 9.16
C ALA A 4 -22.30 7.32 8.50
N THR A 5 -21.41 7.87 9.30
CA THR A 5 -20.21 8.55 8.79
C THR A 5 -19.38 7.51 8.04
N ARG A 6 -18.99 7.82 6.79
CA ARG A 6 -18.12 6.96 5.98
C ARG A 6 -16.86 6.58 6.78
N GLY A 7 -16.47 5.32 6.72
CA GLY A 7 -15.22 4.85 7.30
C GLY A 7 -13.98 5.54 6.72
N ARG A 8 -12.83 5.39 7.35
CA ARG A 8 -11.55 5.97 6.90
C ARG A 8 -10.74 4.93 6.12
N PHE A 9 -10.07 5.40 5.08
CA PHE A 9 -9.19 4.58 4.24
C PHE A 9 -7.73 4.94 4.49
N ILE A 10 -6.97 4.01 5.08
CA ILE A 10 -5.54 4.15 5.35
C ILE A 10 -4.77 3.20 4.48
N THR A 11 -3.73 3.68 3.79
CA THR A 11 -2.78 2.83 3.07
C THR A 11 -1.43 2.81 3.78
N VAL A 12 -0.78 1.65 3.77
CA VAL A 12 0.59 1.48 4.29
C VAL A 12 1.49 1.16 3.12
N GLU A 13 2.39 2.08 2.81
CA GLU A 13 3.23 2.06 1.63
C GLU A 13 4.71 1.94 1.99
N GLY A 14 5.55 1.68 1.00
CA GLY A 14 7.00 1.55 1.14
C GLY A 14 7.56 0.32 0.46
N GLY A 15 8.89 0.22 0.36
CA GLY A 15 9.61 -0.87 -0.29
C GLY A 15 9.39 -2.25 0.33
N GLU A 16 10.08 -3.25 -0.22
CA GLU A 16 10.16 -4.55 0.42
C GLU A 16 11.04 -4.46 1.68
N GLY A 17 10.74 -5.26 2.73
CA GLY A 17 11.56 -5.33 3.94
C GLY A 17 11.42 -4.19 4.94
N VAL A 18 10.59 -3.16 4.69
CA VAL A 18 10.40 -2.01 5.62
C VAL A 18 9.51 -2.32 6.83
N GLY A 19 8.97 -3.55 6.95
CA GLY A 19 8.20 -3.97 8.13
C GLY A 19 6.69 -3.71 8.06
N LYS A 20 6.10 -3.44 6.88
CA LYS A 20 4.66 -3.14 6.71
C LYS A 20 3.73 -4.12 7.45
N SER A 21 3.90 -5.42 7.23
CA SER A 21 3.01 -6.44 7.82
C SER A 21 2.96 -6.40 9.35
N THR A 22 4.11 -6.16 10.01
CA THR A 22 4.19 -6.02 11.46
C THR A 22 3.44 -4.78 11.93
N GLN A 23 3.64 -3.66 11.24
CA GLN A 23 3.02 -2.38 11.61
C GLN A 23 1.53 -2.35 11.34
N MET A 24 1.05 -3.03 10.29
CA MET A 24 -0.39 -3.14 10.02
C MET A 24 -1.14 -3.90 11.11
N ALA A 25 -0.55 -4.96 11.67
CA ALA A 25 -1.15 -5.68 12.80
C ALA A 25 -1.28 -4.77 14.03
N GLY A 26 -0.23 -4.04 14.39
CA GLY A 26 -0.26 -3.07 15.48
C GLY A 26 -1.26 -1.93 15.26
N LEU A 27 -1.33 -1.40 14.03
CA LEU A 27 -2.29 -0.36 13.65
C LEU A 27 -3.73 -0.85 13.75
N ARG A 28 -4.01 -2.07 13.29
CA ARG A 28 -5.34 -2.69 13.46
C ARG A 28 -5.72 -2.76 14.93
N ASP A 29 -4.85 -3.29 15.78
CA ASP A 29 -5.12 -3.47 17.20
C ASP A 29 -5.31 -2.12 17.91
N PHE A 30 -4.55 -1.10 17.52
CA PHE A 30 -4.72 0.28 17.98
C PHE A 30 -6.13 0.82 17.64
N LEU A 31 -6.55 0.72 16.38
CA LEU A 31 -7.86 1.23 15.91
C LEU A 31 -9.04 0.45 16.52
N VAL A 32 -8.92 -0.87 16.65
CA VAL A 32 -9.93 -1.70 17.33
C VAL A 32 -10.04 -1.28 18.81
N GLY A 33 -8.92 -0.99 19.47
CA GLY A 33 -8.89 -0.45 20.82
C GLY A 33 -9.56 0.93 20.97
N GLN A 34 -9.66 1.70 19.89
CA GLN A 34 -10.41 2.96 19.80
C GLN A 34 -11.91 2.76 19.47
N GLY A 35 -12.37 1.52 19.32
CA GLY A 35 -13.77 1.19 19.07
C GLY A 35 -14.18 1.15 17.60
N HIS A 36 -13.22 1.19 16.65
CA HIS A 36 -13.53 1.12 15.23
C HIS A 36 -13.64 -0.33 14.71
N GLU A 37 -14.58 -0.58 13.81
CA GLU A 37 -14.52 -1.77 12.95
C GLU A 37 -13.38 -1.59 11.95
N VAL A 38 -12.50 -2.58 11.84
CA VAL A 38 -11.30 -2.49 10.98
C VAL A 38 -11.24 -3.66 10.01
N VAL A 39 -11.14 -3.35 8.73
CA VAL A 39 -10.87 -4.30 7.64
C VAL A 39 -9.41 -4.14 7.22
N VAL A 40 -8.64 -5.23 7.30
CA VAL A 40 -7.24 -5.27 6.84
C VAL A 40 -7.17 -6.01 5.52
N THR A 41 -6.53 -5.41 4.53
CA THR A 41 -6.42 -5.97 3.18
C THR A 41 -5.09 -5.58 2.52
N ARG A 42 -4.87 -5.98 1.26
CA ARG A 42 -3.65 -5.67 0.51
C ARG A 42 -3.86 -5.62 -0.99
N GLU A 43 -2.95 -4.97 -1.69
CA GLU A 43 -2.82 -5.02 -3.14
C GLU A 43 -1.42 -5.47 -3.59
N PRO A 44 -1.32 -6.19 -4.71
CA PRO A 44 -2.44 -6.84 -5.43
C PRO A 44 -3.07 -7.93 -4.56
N GLY A 45 -4.40 -8.11 -4.65
CA GLY A 45 -5.13 -9.14 -3.91
C GLY A 45 -6.35 -8.62 -3.16
N GLY A 46 -6.71 -9.26 -2.05
CA GLY A 46 -7.77 -8.85 -1.14
C GLY A 46 -9.16 -9.41 -1.45
N THR A 47 -9.41 -9.96 -2.63
CA THR A 47 -10.64 -10.69 -3.00
C THR A 47 -10.29 -11.92 -3.84
N ASP A 48 -11.16 -12.91 -3.92
CA ASP A 48 -10.87 -14.17 -4.63
C ASP A 48 -10.37 -13.95 -6.06
N ARG A 49 -11.00 -13.04 -6.80
CA ARG A 49 -10.59 -12.71 -8.17
C ARG A 49 -9.26 -11.96 -8.20
N ALA A 50 -9.09 -10.99 -7.30
CA ALA A 50 -7.85 -10.23 -7.19
C ALA A 50 -6.67 -11.11 -6.75
N GLU A 51 -6.89 -12.13 -5.92
CA GLU A 51 -5.86 -13.11 -5.56
C GLU A 51 -5.42 -13.97 -6.75
N ARG A 52 -6.34 -14.35 -7.65
CA ARG A 52 -5.98 -15.03 -8.91
C ARG A 52 -5.15 -14.13 -9.82
N ILE A 53 -5.48 -12.84 -9.91
CA ILE A 53 -4.69 -11.86 -10.65
C ILE A 53 -3.31 -11.68 -9.99
N ARG A 54 -3.24 -11.64 -8.67
CA ARG A 54 -1.98 -11.60 -7.93
C ARG A 54 -1.11 -12.82 -8.27
N ALA A 55 -1.69 -14.01 -8.31
CA ALA A 55 -0.94 -15.22 -8.67
C ALA A 55 -0.27 -15.08 -10.04
N LEU A 56 -0.99 -14.57 -11.05
CA LEU A 56 -0.42 -14.29 -12.39
C LEU A 56 0.71 -13.23 -12.33
N LEU A 57 0.53 -12.16 -11.52
CA LEU A 57 1.52 -11.10 -11.39
C LEU A 57 2.83 -11.57 -10.74
N LEU A 58 2.76 -12.52 -9.82
CA LEU A 58 3.91 -13.00 -9.04
C LEU A 58 4.55 -14.26 -9.65
N GLU A 59 3.88 -14.91 -10.58
CA GLU A 59 4.37 -16.12 -11.22
C GLU A 59 5.65 -15.85 -12.03
N SER A 60 6.65 -16.71 -11.83
CA SER A 60 7.88 -16.71 -12.64
C SER A 60 7.74 -17.73 -13.75
N VAL A 61 7.51 -17.25 -14.95
CA VAL A 61 7.46 -18.07 -16.18
C VAL A 61 8.53 -17.60 -17.16
N ALA A 62 8.87 -18.46 -18.14
CA ALA A 62 9.90 -18.15 -19.14
C ALA A 62 9.51 -16.98 -20.06
N GLU A 63 8.20 -16.79 -20.29
CA GLU A 63 7.68 -15.67 -21.05
C GLU A 63 7.74 -14.38 -20.21
N PRO A 64 8.42 -13.32 -20.68
CA PRO A 64 8.49 -12.06 -19.93
C PRO A 64 7.14 -11.33 -19.94
N MET A 65 6.74 -10.80 -18.80
CA MET A 65 5.56 -9.94 -18.70
C MET A 65 5.88 -8.50 -19.12
N PRO A 66 5.29 -7.97 -20.20
CA PRO A 66 5.48 -6.58 -20.58
C PRO A 66 5.00 -5.62 -19.45
N PRO A 67 5.66 -4.48 -19.21
CA PRO A 67 5.24 -3.51 -18.18
C PRO A 67 3.77 -3.04 -18.32
N SER A 68 3.27 -2.90 -19.55
CA SER A 68 1.86 -2.56 -19.80
C SER A 68 0.90 -3.67 -19.37
N CYS A 69 1.25 -4.94 -19.58
CA CYS A 69 0.47 -6.07 -19.10
C CYS A 69 0.44 -6.10 -17.56
N GLU A 70 1.59 -5.89 -16.92
CA GLU A 70 1.69 -5.79 -15.45
C GLU A 70 0.77 -4.67 -14.92
N LEU A 71 0.81 -3.48 -15.52
CA LEU A 71 -0.02 -2.34 -15.16
C LEU A 71 -1.53 -2.65 -15.29
N LEU A 72 -1.95 -3.25 -16.41
CA LEU A 72 -3.36 -3.62 -16.64
C LEU A 72 -3.85 -4.65 -15.63
N LEU A 73 -3.04 -5.65 -15.30
CA LEU A 73 -3.40 -6.66 -14.29
C LEU A 73 -3.51 -6.04 -12.89
N VAL A 74 -2.62 -5.11 -12.51
CA VAL A 74 -2.71 -4.39 -11.24
C VAL A 74 -4.05 -3.65 -11.14
N PHE A 75 -4.44 -2.91 -12.17
CA PHE A 75 -5.71 -2.18 -12.16
C PHE A 75 -6.94 -3.09 -12.29
N ALA A 76 -6.86 -4.22 -13.00
CA ALA A 76 -7.93 -5.22 -13.02
C ALA A 76 -8.17 -5.81 -11.62
N GLY A 77 -7.09 -6.14 -10.89
CA GLY A 77 -7.16 -6.57 -9.49
C GLY A 77 -7.79 -5.51 -8.59
N ARG A 78 -7.34 -4.26 -8.72
CA ARG A 78 -7.87 -3.11 -7.95
C ARG A 78 -9.35 -2.88 -8.22
N ALA A 79 -9.81 -2.97 -9.45
CA ALA A 79 -11.23 -2.80 -9.78
C ALA A 79 -12.12 -3.78 -8.99
N THR A 80 -11.75 -5.06 -8.93
CA THR A 80 -12.52 -6.04 -8.15
C THR A 80 -12.37 -5.84 -6.65
N HIS A 81 -11.19 -5.42 -6.19
CA HIS A 81 -10.91 -5.17 -4.78
C HIS A 81 -11.70 -3.99 -4.24
N LEU A 82 -11.76 -2.90 -5.00
CA LEU A 82 -12.57 -1.72 -4.66
C LEU A 82 -14.04 -2.08 -4.54
N GLN A 83 -14.63 -2.68 -5.57
CA GLN A 83 -16.07 -2.93 -5.64
C GLN A 83 -16.56 -3.98 -4.64
N ASN A 84 -15.74 -5.00 -4.35
CA ASN A 84 -16.21 -6.13 -3.55
C ASN A 84 -15.74 -6.10 -2.09
N LEU A 85 -14.82 -5.18 -1.72
CA LEU A 85 -14.31 -5.13 -0.36
C LEU A 85 -14.17 -3.68 0.15
N ILE A 86 -13.38 -2.82 -0.50
CA ILE A 86 -13.02 -1.51 0.06
C ILE A 86 -14.25 -0.60 0.15
N LEU A 87 -14.96 -0.38 -0.95
CA LEU A 87 -16.11 0.52 -0.98
C LEU A 87 -17.22 0.07 -0.02
N PRO A 88 -17.67 -1.22 -0.03
CA PRO A 88 -18.66 -1.69 0.93
C PRO A 88 -18.24 -1.57 2.40
N ALA A 89 -16.92 -1.73 2.69
CA ALA A 89 -16.40 -1.53 4.03
C ALA A 89 -16.49 -0.07 4.47
N LEU A 90 -16.05 0.86 3.62
CA LEU A 90 -16.11 2.29 3.90
C LEU A 90 -17.54 2.81 4.03
N GLU A 91 -18.46 2.33 3.18
CA GLU A 91 -19.89 2.72 3.19
C GLU A 91 -20.59 2.33 4.49
N ARG A 92 -20.25 1.17 5.10
CA ARG A 92 -20.79 0.76 6.40
C ARG A 92 -20.09 1.39 7.60
N GLY A 93 -19.13 2.29 7.39
CA GLY A 93 -18.40 2.98 8.45
C GLY A 93 -17.15 2.27 8.95
N ALA A 94 -16.78 1.10 8.38
CA ALA A 94 -15.55 0.40 8.75
C ALA A 94 -14.31 1.13 8.25
N TRP A 95 -13.26 1.14 9.05
CA TRP A 95 -11.94 1.63 8.64
C TRP A 95 -11.22 0.56 7.82
N VAL A 96 -10.61 0.95 6.73
CA VAL A 96 -9.85 0.04 5.86
C VAL A 96 -8.36 0.35 5.97
N ILE A 97 -7.56 -0.67 6.31
CA ILE A 97 -6.09 -0.62 6.24
C ILE A 97 -5.65 -1.48 5.06
N CYS A 98 -4.98 -0.90 4.07
CA CYS A 98 -4.51 -1.61 2.89
C CYS A 98 -2.99 -1.58 2.77
N ASP A 99 -2.34 -2.76 2.69
CA ASP A 99 -0.93 -2.88 2.32
C ASP A 99 -0.80 -2.61 0.83
N ARG A 100 -0.29 -1.45 0.48
CA ARG A 100 -0.18 -0.90 -0.87
C ARG A 100 -1.55 -0.55 -1.49
N PHE A 101 -1.51 0.48 -2.33
CA PHE A 101 -2.62 0.91 -3.16
C PHE A 101 -2.06 1.61 -4.40
N THR A 102 -2.69 2.69 -4.86
CA THR A 102 -2.30 3.39 -6.09
C THR A 102 -0.90 3.97 -6.05
N ASP A 103 -0.43 4.42 -4.88
CA ASP A 103 0.92 4.96 -4.74
C ASP A 103 1.99 3.90 -5.04
N ALA A 104 1.72 2.62 -4.72
CA ALA A 104 2.57 1.51 -5.14
C ALA A 104 2.62 1.37 -6.67
N THR A 105 1.52 1.59 -7.38
CA THR A 105 1.52 1.52 -8.85
C THR A 105 2.41 2.60 -9.47
N TYR A 106 2.31 3.84 -8.97
CA TYR A 106 3.23 4.90 -9.41
C TYR A 106 4.69 4.56 -9.09
N ALA A 107 4.95 3.98 -7.92
CA ALA A 107 6.30 3.63 -7.52
C ALA A 107 6.88 2.47 -8.33
N TYR A 108 6.14 1.37 -8.48
CA TYR A 108 6.63 0.13 -9.10
C TYR A 108 6.53 0.17 -10.62
N GLN A 109 5.35 0.47 -11.19
CA GLN A 109 5.15 0.51 -12.64
C GLN A 109 5.66 1.83 -13.23
N GLY A 110 5.48 2.95 -12.54
CA GLY A 110 6.06 4.24 -12.95
C GLY A 110 7.57 4.27 -12.74
N GLY A 111 8.03 4.48 -11.52
CA GLY A 111 9.45 4.63 -11.18
C GLY A 111 10.29 3.40 -11.47
N GLY A 112 9.83 2.23 -11.04
CA GLY A 112 10.52 0.96 -11.20
C GLY A 112 10.62 0.51 -12.66
N ARG A 113 9.48 0.37 -13.36
CA ARG A 113 9.39 -0.07 -14.75
C ARG A 113 9.60 1.04 -15.77
N GLY A 114 9.50 2.30 -15.36
CA GLY A 114 9.66 3.46 -16.26
C GLY A 114 8.45 3.76 -17.15
N LEU A 115 7.24 3.32 -16.76
CA LEU A 115 6.02 3.68 -17.46
C LEU A 115 5.65 5.14 -17.21
N ASP A 116 5.07 5.78 -18.24
CA ASP A 116 4.59 7.14 -18.12
C ASP A 116 3.47 7.25 -17.07
N SER A 117 3.62 8.21 -16.18
CA SER A 117 2.65 8.49 -15.11
C SER A 117 1.26 8.88 -15.66
N SER A 118 1.17 9.42 -16.87
CA SER A 118 -0.10 9.72 -17.53
C SER A 118 -0.93 8.46 -17.81
N GLN A 119 -0.28 7.35 -18.18
CA GLN A 119 -0.96 6.07 -18.38
C GLN A 119 -1.53 5.53 -17.06
N ILE A 120 -0.77 5.68 -15.97
CA ILE A 120 -1.22 5.28 -14.63
C ILE A 120 -2.40 6.16 -14.20
N ALA A 121 -2.31 7.47 -14.40
CA ALA A 121 -3.37 8.41 -14.04
C ALA A 121 -4.68 8.15 -14.80
N LEU A 122 -4.60 7.77 -16.08
CA LEU A 122 -5.77 7.40 -16.87
C LEU A 122 -6.50 6.17 -16.28
N LEU A 123 -5.74 5.11 -15.95
CA LEU A 123 -6.32 3.90 -15.36
C LEU A 123 -6.78 4.15 -13.92
N GLU A 124 -6.10 4.98 -13.16
CA GLU A 124 -6.52 5.43 -11.83
C GLU A 124 -7.90 6.11 -11.92
N GLN A 125 -8.06 7.08 -12.81
CA GLN A 125 -9.34 7.76 -13.00
C GLN A 125 -10.45 6.79 -13.44
N LEU A 126 -10.16 5.87 -14.36
CA LEU A 126 -11.11 4.89 -14.85
C LEU A 126 -11.59 3.92 -13.75
N VAL A 127 -10.67 3.46 -12.88
CA VAL A 127 -10.93 2.35 -11.94
C VAL A 127 -11.38 2.85 -10.57
N GLN A 128 -10.80 3.93 -10.05
CA GLN A 128 -11.06 4.40 -8.69
C GLN A 128 -11.72 5.79 -8.62
N GLY A 129 -11.80 6.52 -9.75
CA GLY A 129 -12.39 7.85 -9.77
C GLY A 129 -11.71 8.79 -8.76
N ASP A 130 -12.53 9.42 -7.91
CA ASP A 130 -12.06 10.39 -6.91
C ASP A 130 -11.62 9.74 -5.58
N LEU A 131 -11.75 8.41 -5.43
CA LEU A 131 -11.34 7.77 -4.20
C LEU A 131 -9.84 7.92 -3.97
N ARG A 132 -9.48 8.49 -2.84
CA ARG A 132 -8.09 8.58 -2.35
C ARG A 132 -8.05 8.09 -0.91
N PRO A 133 -6.89 7.57 -0.44
CA PRO A 133 -6.70 7.31 0.99
C PRO A 133 -6.85 8.59 1.81
N ASP A 134 -7.53 8.49 2.94
CA ASP A 134 -7.59 9.58 3.92
C ASP A 134 -6.20 9.83 4.54
N LEU A 135 -5.38 8.77 4.64
CA LEU A 135 -4.00 8.83 5.11
C LEU A 135 -3.15 7.74 4.43
N THR A 136 -1.99 8.10 3.91
CA THR A 136 -0.96 7.19 3.43
C THR A 136 0.23 7.22 4.39
N LEU A 137 0.51 6.10 5.03
CA LEU A 137 1.67 5.89 5.89
C LEU A 137 2.80 5.32 5.03
N LEU A 138 3.77 6.15 4.67
CA LEU A 138 4.94 5.73 3.92
C LEU A 138 6.04 5.31 4.89
N LEU A 139 6.26 4.01 5.03
CA LEU A 139 7.39 3.45 5.78
C LEU A 139 8.63 3.56 4.91
N ASP A 140 9.53 4.47 5.27
CA ASP A 140 10.75 4.72 4.51
C ASP A 140 11.99 4.17 5.21
N ALA A 141 12.81 3.46 4.45
CA ALA A 141 14.14 3.03 4.84
C ALA A 141 15.08 3.07 3.63
N PRO A 142 16.39 3.30 3.82
CA PRO A 142 17.37 3.16 2.77
C PRO A 142 17.30 1.78 2.10
N ALA A 143 17.51 1.76 0.78
CA ALA A 143 17.29 0.56 -0.03
C ALA A 143 18.18 -0.63 0.36
N ASP A 144 19.37 -0.39 0.88
CA ASP A 144 20.30 -1.40 1.42
C ASP A 144 19.74 -2.08 2.67
N ILE A 145 19.28 -1.31 3.66
CA ILE A 145 18.66 -1.81 4.90
C ILE A 145 17.37 -2.61 4.56
N ALA A 146 16.54 -2.06 3.72
CA ALA A 146 15.29 -2.70 3.31
C ALA A 146 15.55 -4.03 2.58
N SER A 147 16.53 -4.06 1.66
CA SER A 147 16.93 -5.26 0.90
C SER A 147 17.52 -6.33 1.80
N GLU A 148 18.35 -5.97 2.78
CA GLU A 148 18.91 -6.92 3.75
C GLU A 148 17.80 -7.60 4.57
N ARG A 149 16.86 -6.82 5.10
CA ARG A 149 15.70 -7.34 5.84
C ARG A 149 14.80 -8.24 4.97
N ALA A 150 14.58 -7.87 3.70
CA ALA A 150 13.82 -8.68 2.75
C ALA A 150 14.50 -10.02 2.46
N ARG A 151 15.84 -10.02 2.22
CA ARG A 151 16.63 -11.24 1.99
C ARG A 151 16.59 -12.18 3.20
N ALA A 152 16.77 -11.67 4.42
CA ALA A 152 16.69 -12.46 5.65
C ALA A 152 15.33 -13.15 5.80
N ARG A 153 14.23 -12.43 5.49
CA ARG A 153 12.88 -12.99 5.49
C ARG A 153 12.71 -14.09 4.43
N ASN A 154 13.21 -13.88 3.22
CA ASN A 154 13.05 -14.79 2.09
C ASN A 154 13.84 -16.09 2.29
N GLN A 155 15.02 -16.03 2.91
CA GLN A 155 15.77 -17.23 3.31
C GLN A 155 14.96 -18.14 4.25
N GLN A 156 14.13 -17.56 5.11
CA GLN A 156 13.24 -18.32 6.01
C GLN A 156 12.03 -18.91 5.28
N ARG A 157 11.56 -18.29 4.18
CA ARG A 157 10.38 -18.72 3.41
C ARG A 157 10.67 -19.65 2.25
N GLY A 158 11.92 -19.73 1.80
CA GLY A 158 12.37 -20.64 0.75
C GLY A 158 11.99 -20.26 -0.70
N SER A 159 11.37 -19.11 -0.94
CA SER A 159 11.06 -18.63 -2.29
C SER A 159 11.02 -17.09 -2.35
N ALA A 160 11.56 -16.53 -3.44
CA ALA A 160 11.39 -15.12 -3.81
C ALA A 160 10.37 -15.03 -4.94
N ASP A 161 9.51 -14.01 -4.92
CA ASP A 161 8.60 -13.74 -6.03
C ASP A 161 9.29 -12.91 -7.15
N ARG A 162 8.58 -12.69 -8.26
CA ARG A 162 9.11 -11.99 -9.44
C ARG A 162 9.58 -10.57 -9.14
N PHE A 163 8.94 -9.84 -8.22
CA PHE A 163 9.36 -8.51 -7.82
C PHE A 163 10.57 -8.55 -6.88
N GLU A 164 10.63 -9.51 -5.98
CA GLU A 164 11.74 -9.68 -5.04
C GLU A 164 13.07 -10.04 -5.75
N SER A 165 13.00 -10.54 -7.00
CA SER A 165 14.16 -10.83 -7.85
C SER A 165 14.73 -9.61 -8.57
N GLU A 166 14.10 -8.45 -8.48
CA GLU A 166 14.55 -7.22 -9.14
C GLU A 166 15.87 -6.69 -8.57
N ARG A 167 16.59 -5.91 -9.39
CA ARG A 167 17.89 -5.34 -9.03
C ARG A 167 17.72 -4.16 -8.06
N GLN A 168 18.78 -3.85 -7.35
CA GLN A 168 18.79 -2.79 -6.33
C GLN A 168 18.48 -1.39 -6.91
N ASP A 169 18.88 -1.10 -8.16
CA ASP A 169 18.54 0.14 -8.84
C ASP A 169 17.04 0.30 -9.10
N PHE A 170 16.30 -0.81 -9.33
CA PHE A 170 14.85 -0.80 -9.41
C PHE A 170 14.24 -0.32 -8.07
N PHE A 171 14.64 -0.89 -6.95
CA PHE A 171 14.12 -0.49 -5.64
C PHE A 171 14.52 0.93 -5.23
N SER A 172 15.68 1.40 -5.68
CA SER A 172 16.09 2.79 -5.47
C SER A 172 15.15 3.77 -6.20
N ARG A 173 14.75 3.46 -7.45
CA ARG A 173 13.76 4.26 -8.19
C ARG A 173 12.37 4.18 -7.57
N VAL A 174 11.94 2.99 -7.12
CA VAL A 174 10.68 2.81 -6.40
C VAL A 174 10.62 3.72 -5.16
N ARG A 175 11.67 3.70 -4.33
CA ARG A 175 11.76 4.56 -3.13
C ARG A 175 11.72 6.04 -3.51
N ALA A 176 12.51 6.47 -4.50
CA ALA A 176 12.55 7.85 -4.94
C ALA A 176 11.15 8.34 -5.38
N THR A 177 10.40 7.51 -6.11
CA THR A 177 9.05 7.84 -6.55
C THR A 177 8.07 7.94 -5.38
N TYR A 178 8.14 7.06 -4.39
CA TYR A 178 7.32 7.18 -3.18
C TYR A 178 7.58 8.50 -2.45
N LEU A 179 8.85 8.87 -2.27
CA LEU A 179 9.23 10.12 -1.61
C LEU A 179 8.76 11.35 -2.41
N GLU A 180 8.89 11.31 -3.73
CA GLU A 180 8.40 12.39 -4.60
C GLU A 180 6.88 12.56 -4.46
N ARG A 181 6.10 11.48 -4.46
CA ARG A 181 4.66 11.51 -4.24
C ARG A 181 4.30 12.07 -2.86
N ALA A 182 5.00 11.62 -1.83
CA ALA A 182 4.78 12.12 -0.47
C ALA A 182 5.04 13.64 -0.35
N HIS A 183 6.07 14.16 -1.04
CA HIS A 183 6.35 15.59 -1.07
C HIS A 183 5.32 16.40 -1.88
N ARG A 184 4.72 15.80 -2.91
CA ARG A 184 3.65 16.46 -3.70
C ARG A 184 2.31 16.53 -2.97
N GLU A 185 2.03 15.56 -2.09
CA GLU A 185 0.74 15.42 -1.41
C GLU A 185 0.90 15.33 0.13
N PRO A 186 1.60 16.31 0.79
CA PRO A 186 1.95 16.22 2.21
C PRO A 186 0.73 16.19 3.13
N GLN A 187 -0.43 16.67 2.67
CA GLN A 187 -1.69 16.65 3.41
C GLN A 187 -2.23 15.22 3.58
N ARG A 188 -1.91 14.30 2.68
CA ARG A 188 -2.36 12.91 2.69
C ARG A 188 -1.28 11.94 3.16
N PHE A 189 -0.01 12.26 2.93
CA PHE A 189 1.11 11.41 3.32
C PHE A 189 1.65 11.73 4.71
N CYS A 190 2.11 10.66 5.40
CA CYS A 190 2.98 10.75 6.56
C CYS A 190 4.17 9.81 6.33
N ILE A 191 5.38 10.38 6.25
CA ILE A 191 6.61 9.59 6.12
C ILE A 191 7.02 9.13 7.52
N ILE A 192 7.21 7.83 7.69
CA ILE A 192 7.60 7.17 8.94
C ILE A 192 8.99 6.56 8.74
N ASP A 193 9.94 6.95 9.58
CA ASP A 193 11.28 6.34 9.60
C ASP A 193 11.18 4.87 10.03
N ALA A 194 11.37 3.97 9.07
CA ALA A 194 11.33 2.53 9.28
C ALA A 194 12.72 1.92 9.61
N THR A 195 13.74 2.74 9.85
CA THR A 195 15.05 2.27 10.31
C THR A 195 15.05 1.94 11.80
N ALA A 196 14.19 2.61 12.58
CA ALA A 196 14.00 2.39 13.99
C ALA A 196 13.46 1.00 14.32
N ASP A 197 13.43 0.65 15.61
CA ASP A 197 12.82 -0.60 16.06
C ASP A 197 11.30 -0.62 15.86
N ALA A 198 10.72 -1.82 15.82
CA ALA A 198 9.31 -2.00 15.48
C ALA A 198 8.34 -1.28 16.45
N VAL A 199 8.72 -1.12 17.72
CA VAL A 199 7.90 -0.44 18.74
C VAL A 199 7.92 1.05 18.51
N ALA A 200 9.09 1.64 18.21
CA ALA A 200 9.22 3.06 17.91
C ALA A 200 8.46 3.42 16.61
N VAL A 201 8.57 2.60 15.56
CA VAL A 201 7.81 2.77 14.31
C VAL A 201 6.31 2.71 14.59
N GLY A 202 5.84 1.74 15.38
CA GLY A 202 4.42 1.61 15.75
C GLY A 202 3.89 2.83 16.52
N LYS A 203 4.67 3.39 17.44
CA LYS A 203 4.32 4.64 18.15
C LYS A 203 4.20 5.82 17.19
N SER A 204 5.12 5.96 16.24
CA SER A 204 5.08 7.01 15.22
C SER A 204 3.83 6.90 14.34
N ILE A 205 3.45 5.68 13.94
CA ILE A 205 2.23 5.41 13.20
C ILE A 205 0.99 5.80 14.02
N ALA A 206 0.89 5.34 15.26
CA ALA A 206 -0.25 5.66 16.14
C ALA A 206 -0.38 7.19 16.34
N THR A 207 0.72 7.89 16.55
CA THR A 207 0.76 9.35 16.66
C THR A 207 0.26 10.03 15.38
N ALA A 208 0.72 9.58 14.21
CA ALA A 208 0.29 10.12 12.93
C ALA A 208 -1.22 9.92 12.68
N VAL A 209 -1.73 8.72 12.95
CA VAL A 209 -3.16 8.40 12.81
C VAL A 209 -4.00 9.22 13.78
N HIS A 210 -3.60 9.32 15.03
CA HIS A 210 -4.30 10.14 16.02
C HIS A 210 -4.36 11.61 15.59
N ALA A 211 -3.24 12.20 15.19
CA ALA A 211 -3.17 13.61 14.80
C ALA A 211 -3.95 13.91 13.51
N ARG A 212 -3.99 12.98 12.56
CA ARG A 212 -4.57 13.23 11.24
C ARG A 212 -6.05 12.84 11.11
N LEU A 213 -6.49 11.82 11.87
CA LEU A 213 -7.81 11.21 11.67
C LEU A 213 -8.68 11.17 12.94
N LEU A 214 -8.08 11.08 14.15
CA LEU A 214 -8.84 10.95 15.39
C LEU A 214 -8.99 12.27 16.16
N SER A 215 -8.01 13.19 16.05
CA SER A 215 -8.08 14.51 16.71
C SER A 215 -8.99 15.52 16.00
N ARG A 216 -9.48 15.21 14.81
CA ARG A 216 -10.52 16.00 14.13
C ARG A 216 -11.87 15.51 14.62
N THR A 217 -12.30 15.91 15.79
CA THR A 217 -13.72 15.97 16.13
C THR A 217 -14.32 17.00 15.20
N ASP A 218 -15.24 16.56 14.34
CA ASP A 218 -16.05 17.45 13.51
C ASP A 218 -16.74 18.46 14.44
N ASP A 219 -16.35 19.75 14.35
CA ASP A 219 -17.16 20.88 14.80
C ASP A 219 -18.33 21.09 13.84
#